data_acb8a60c86bac98134c4e4e5ed632975
#
_entry.id   acb8a60c86bac98134c4e4e5ed632975
#
_cell.length_a   1.000
_cell.length_b   1.000
_cell.length_c   1.000
_cell.angle_alpha   90.00
_cell.angle_beta   90.00
_cell.angle_gamma   90.00
#
_symmetry.space_group_name_H-M   'P 1'
#
loop_
_entity.id
_entity.type
_entity.pdbx_description
1 polymer ?
#
loop_
_entity_poly.entity_id
_entity_poly.type
_entity_poly.pdbx_seq_one_letter_code
_entity_poly.pdbx_strand_id
1 'polypeptide(L)'
;MNIKIPAIATAAVLLAACGGPGNESAERAMMNAPPAPSPMMEQDVAMDGSFSKSGGGGGPTEEAAQQYIAYSHSLGLRLPVKSIEPVMQGHVAACNQAGPSVCIVTNSWFNTYSDDEASASLQLRATPDWIETFLEGVDAEAEQANGDVTNRQTTAEDLTVSIIDTDARLNAQQTLQKRLEELLANRDGELGDLLATERELARVNGEIDSLKSSLKTLMLRVQMSQLSVNYETKRNPVSQGALSPIGSAFGDFFYNLSSALAAVI
;
A
#
# COMPACT_ATOMS: atom_id res chain seq x y z
N MET A 1 36.39 3.56 44.93
CA MET A 1 37.11 2.68 43.97
C MET A 1 37.22 3.48 42.68
N ASN A 2 38.41 4.07 42.47
CA ASN A 2 38.71 5.03 41.39
C ASN A 2 39.01 4.28 40.09
N ILE A 3 38.24 4.50 39.05
CA ILE A 3 38.52 3.99 37.70
C ILE A 3 38.92 5.16 36.82
N LYS A 4 40.24 5.15 36.43
CA LYS A 4 40.85 6.09 35.51
C LYS A 4 40.43 5.79 34.06
N ILE A 5 40.02 6.80 33.34
CA ILE A 5 39.72 6.75 31.89
C ILE A 5 41.00 7.18 31.14
N PRO A 6 41.51 6.40 30.16
CA PRO A 6 42.59 6.87 29.28
C PRO A 6 42.00 7.63 28.08
N ALA A 7 42.63 8.75 27.78
CA ALA A 7 42.44 9.55 26.58
C ALA A 7 42.96 8.78 25.34
N ILE A 8 42.16 8.71 24.28
CA ILE A 8 42.60 8.21 22.97
C ILE A 8 42.57 9.36 21.97
N ALA A 9 43.72 9.48 21.33
CA ALA A 9 44.12 10.54 20.44
C ALA A 9 43.34 10.56 19.10
N THR A 10 43.05 11.75 18.65
CA THR A 10 42.61 12.11 17.31
C THR A 10 43.66 11.81 16.24
N ALA A 11 43.30 11.06 15.22
CA ALA A 11 44.01 10.97 13.94
C ALA A 11 43.19 11.62 12.85
N ALA A 12 43.65 12.77 12.39
CA ALA A 12 43.16 13.46 11.20
C ALA A 12 43.76 12.78 9.95
N VAL A 13 42.91 12.34 9.03
CA VAL A 13 43.31 11.92 7.68
C VAL A 13 42.80 12.94 6.68
N LEU A 14 43.72 13.71 6.14
CA LEU A 14 43.57 14.54 4.96
C LEU A 14 43.63 13.63 3.72
N LEU A 15 42.60 13.64 2.87
CA LEU A 15 42.66 13.10 1.52
C LEU A 15 42.33 14.21 0.51
N ALA A 16 43.34 14.43 -0.30
CA ALA A 16 43.45 15.43 -1.33
C ALA A 16 42.50 15.17 -2.52
N ALA A 17 42.01 16.25 -3.09
CA ALA A 17 41.33 16.32 -4.37
C ALA A 17 42.26 15.96 -5.54
N CYS A 18 41.74 15.25 -6.53
CA CYS A 18 42.22 15.28 -7.91
C CYS A 18 41.01 15.41 -8.80
N GLY A 19 40.93 16.57 -9.46
CA GLY A 19 40.02 16.82 -10.53
C GLY A 19 40.53 16.21 -11.83
N GLY A 20 39.61 15.93 -12.76
CA GLY A 20 39.86 15.62 -14.16
C GLY A 20 38.64 15.97 -15.00
N PRO A 21 38.77 16.83 -16.03
CA PRO A 21 37.67 17.11 -16.93
C PRO A 21 37.66 16.12 -18.07
N GLY A 22 36.53 15.59 -18.40
CA GLY A 22 36.28 14.69 -19.53
C GLY A 22 34.94 14.97 -20.17
N ASN A 23 34.86 16.09 -20.88
CA ASN A 23 33.72 16.43 -21.70
C ASN A 23 34.01 15.96 -23.15
N GLU A 24 33.64 14.72 -23.47
CA GLU A 24 33.64 14.21 -24.85
C GLU A 24 32.76 12.97 -24.92
N SER A 25 31.47 13.12 -25.20
CA SER A 25 30.56 12.09 -25.72
C SER A 25 29.13 12.63 -25.99
N ALA A 26 29.00 13.86 -26.43
CA ALA A 26 27.67 14.42 -26.79
C ALA A 26 27.48 14.52 -28.32
N GLU A 27 28.15 13.68 -29.14
CA GLU A 27 28.07 13.83 -30.62
C GLU A 27 27.84 12.53 -31.40
N ARG A 28 27.23 11.50 -30.81
CA ARG A 28 26.86 10.28 -31.59
C ARG A 28 25.47 9.70 -31.30
N ALA A 29 24.48 10.53 -30.92
CA ALA A 29 23.10 10.08 -30.75
C ALA A 29 22.09 10.75 -31.69
N MET A 30 22.54 11.24 -32.87
CA MET A 30 21.63 11.76 -33.89
C MET A 30 21.78 10.96 -35.21
N MET A 31 21.43 9.66 -35.17
CA MET A 31 21.20 8.88 -36.41
C MET A 31 20.48 7.59 -36.03
N ASN A 32 19.18 7.67 -35.81
CA ASN A 32 18.18 6.64 -36.10
C ASN A 32 16.79 7.09 -35.56
N ALA A 33 16.23 8.10 -36.18
CA ALA A 33 14.79 8.37 -36.04
C ALA A 33 14.08 7.57 -37.15
N PRO A 34 13.04 6.77 -36.83
CA PRO A 34 12.24 6.14 -37.87
C PRO A 34 11.45 7.21 -38.64
N PRO A 35 11.19 7.00 -39.94
CA PRO A 35 10.47 7.97 -40.74
C PRO A 35 9.03 8.15 -40.29
N ALA A 36 8.58 9.39 -40.25
CA ALA A 36 7.21 9.77 -39.95
C ALA A 36 6.23 9.13 -40.97
N PRO A 37 5.05 8.66 -40.50
CA PRO A 37 4.03 8.16 -41.40
C PRO A 37 3.48 9.28 -42.27
N SER A 38 3.39 9.01 -43.57
CA SER A 38 2.83 9.89 -44.62
C SER A 38 1.34 10.16 -44.33
N PRO A 39 0.79 11.34 -44.64
CA PRO A 39 -0.63 11.61 -44.49
C PRO A 39 -1.44 10.76 -45.46
N MET A 40 -2.34 9.94 -44.94
CA MET A 40 -3.37 9.26 -45.73
C MET A 40 -4.34 10.33 -46.28
N MET A 41 -4.48 10.35 -47.60
CA MET A 41 -5.54 11.09 -48.30
C MET A 41 -6.91 10.60 -47.82
N GLU A 42 -7.70 11.52 -47.28
CA GLU A 42 -9.14 11.37 -47.12
C GLU A 42 -9.79 11.18 -48.48
N GLN A 43 -10.24 9.98 -48.75
CA GLN A 43 -11.21 9.75 -49.86
C GLN A 43 -12.60 9.94 -49.23
N ASP A 44 -13.22 11.08 -49.61
CA ASP A 44 -14.63 11.31 -49.46
C ASP A 44 -15.40 10.28 -50.32
N VAL A 45 -15.96 9.26 -49.66
CA VAL A 45 -16.95 8.40 -50.25
C VAL A 45 -18.31 8.84 -49.69
N ALA A 46 -18.97 9.73 -50.39
CA ALA A 46 -20.37 10.00 -50.17
C ALA A 46 -21.19 8.71 -50.47
N MET A 47 -21.66 8.02 -49.44
CA MET A 47 -22.72 7.00 -49.56
C MET A 47 -24.01 7.55 -48.98
N ASP A 48 -24.85 8.01 -49.89
CA ASP A 48 -26.26 8.13 -49.69
C ASP A 48 -26.84 6.72 -49.46
N GLY A 49 -27.35 6.45 -48.27
CA GLY A 49 -27.90 5.17 -47.85
C GLY A 49 -28.91 5.36 -46.76
N SER A 50 -30.14 5.65 -47.12
CA SER A 50 -31.31 5.61 -46.23
C SER A 50 -31.41 4.28 -45.50
N PHE A 51 -31.02 4.20 -44.24
CA PHE A 51 -31.28 3.05 -43.38
C PHE A 51 -32.70 3.12 -42.79
N SER A 52 -33.53 2.29 -43.34
CA SER A 52 -34.84 1.94 -42.78
C SER A 52 -34.70 1.42 -41.37
N LYS A 53 -35.39 2.06 -40.43
CA LYS A 53 -35.58 1.65 -39.05
C LYS A 53 -36.42 0.37 -39.04
N SER A 54 -35.76 -0.81 -39.07
CA SER A 54 -36.40 -2.09 -38.77
C SER A 54 -36.27 -2.36 -37.28
N GLY A 55 -37.40 -2.48 -36.62
CA GLY A 55 -37.45 -2.77 -35.19
C GLY A 55 -37.16 -4.23 -34.88
N GLY A 56 -36.71 -4.46 -33.65
CA GLY A 56 -36.85 -5.74 -32.95
C GLY A 56 -35.73 -6.74 -33.20
N GLY A 57 -34.72 -6.65 -32.41
CA GLY A 57 -33.76 -7.74 -32.16
C GLY A 57 -33.14 -7.48 -30.82
N GLY A 58 -33.56 -8.23 -29.81
CA GLY A 58 -32.83 -8.29 -28.53
C GLY A 58 -31.44 -8.69 -28.82
N GLY A 59 -30.50 -7.75 -28.69
CA GLY A 59 -29.06 -8.05 -28.64
C GLY A 59 -28.84 -9.04 -27.49
N PRO A 60 -27.86 -9.92 -27.58
CA PRO A 60 -27.46 -10.73 -26.44
C PRO A 60 -27.23 -9.76 -25.28
N THR A 61 -27.93 -10.01 -24.17
CA THR A 61 -27.68 -9.35 -22.91
C THR A 61 -26.20 -9.60 -22.67
N GLU A 62 -25.37 -8.58 -22.79
CA GLU A 62 -23.98 -8.63 -22.39
C GLU A 62 -24.06 -8.97 -20.91
N GLU A 63 -23.86 -10.24 -20.60
CA GLU A 63 -23.71 -10.74 -19.24
C GLU A 63 -22.57 -9.90 -18.69
N ALA A 64 -22.90 -8.95 -17.81
CA ALA A 64 -21.94 -7.98 -17.29
C ALA A 64 -20.76 -8.79 -16.77
N ALA A 65 -19.63 -8.73 -17.46
CA ALA A 65 -18.45 -9.51 -17.13
C ALA A 65 -18.15 -9.26 -15.65
N GLN A 66 -18.16 -10.32 -14.87
CA GLN A 66 -17.94 -10.24 -13.43
C GLN A 66 -16.59 -9.57 -13.18
N GLN A 67 -16.63 -8.38 -12.61
CA GLN A 67 -15.42 -7.62 -12.29
C GLN A 67 -14.96 -7.97 -10.87
N TYR A 68 -13.66 -8.18 -10.72
CA TYR A 68 -13.02 -8.47 -9.45
C TYR A 68 -12.15 -7.27 -9.04
N ILE A 69 -12.74 -6.37 -8.27
CA ILE A 69 -12.08 -5.15 -7.82
C ILE A 69 -11.64 -5.31 -6.37
N ALA A 70 -10.35 -5.08 -6.09
CA ALA A 70 -9.80 -5.01 -4.75
C ALA A 70 -9.65 -3.54 -4.33
N TYR A 71 -10.17 -3.18 -3.16
CA TYR A 71 -10.07 -1.82 -2.63
C TYR A 71 -9.04 -1.74 -1.52
N SER A 72 -8.31 -0.62 -1.51
CA SER A 72 -7.40 -0.23 -0.43
C SER A 72 -7.72 1.20 0.00
N HIS A 73 -7.94 1.38 1.30
CA HIS A 73 -8.30 2.66 1.90
C HIS A 73 -7.17 3.13 2.81
N SER A 74 -6.84 4.42 2.72
CA SER A 74 -5.92 5.09 3.63
C SER A 74 -6.62 6.28 4.26
N LEU A 75 -6.56 6.36 5.59
CA LEU A 75 -7.18 7.38 6.39
C LEU A 75 -6.13 8.00 7.31
N GLY A 76 -6.06 9.32 7.34
CA GLY A 76 -5.25 10.09 8.28
C GLY A 76 -6.14 10.81 9.29
N LEU A 77 -5.87 10.63 10.55
CA LEU A 77 -6.55 11.30 11.67
C LEU A 77 -5.55 12.13 12.45
N ARG A 78 -5.91 13.36 12.76
CA ARG A 78 -5.14 14.23 13.62
C ARG A 78 -5.91 14.48 14.90
N LEU A 79 -5.36 14.05 16.02
CA LEU A 79 -6.02 14.02 17.32
C LEU A 79 -5.15 14.64 18.41
N PRO A 80 -5.72 15.17 19.50
CA PRO A 80 -4.96 15.47 20.72
C PRO A 80 -4.23 14.21 21.22
N VAL A 81 -3.02 14.35 21.75
CA VAL A 81 -2.17 13.23 22.23
C VAL A 81 -2.96 12.22 23.07
N LYS A 82 -3.74 12.72 24.03
CA LYS A 82 -4.51 11.90 24.98
C LYS A 82 -5.67 11.14 24.33
N SER A 83 -6.11 11.54 23.13
CA SER A 83 -7.23 10.93 22.41
C SER A 83 -6.78 9.86 21.42
N ILE A 84 -5.49 9.82 21.02
CA ILE A 84 -5.00 8.90 19.99
C ILE A 84 -5.20 7.45 20.41
N GLU A 85 -4.72 7.07 21.58
CA GLU A 85 -4.80 5.68 22.04
C GLU A 85 -6.25 5.22 22.28
N PRO A 86 -7.12 5.96 22.97
CA PRO A 86 -8.52 5.57 23.16
C PRO A 86 -9.29 5.41 21.85
N VAL A 87 -9.12 6.33 20.89
CA VAL A 87 -9.77 6.24 19.57
C VAL A 87 -9.26 5.03 18.79
N MET A 88 -7.95 4.81 18.72
CA MET A 88 -7.39 3.62 18.08
C MET A 88 -7.91 2.32 18.71
N GLN A 89 -7.97 2.25 20.04
CA GLN A 89 -8.52 1.08 20.74
C GLN A 89 -10.01 0.89 20.48
N GLY A 90 -10.77 1.98 20.34
CA GLY A 90 -12.17 1.96 19.91
C GLY A 90 -12.34 1.32 18.53
N HIS A 91 -11.51 1.72 17.56
CA HIS A 91 -11.51 1.13 16.22
C HIS A 91 -11.12 -0.36 16.23
N VAL A 92 -10.11 -0.74 17.02
CA VAL A 92 -9.74 -2.16 17.23
C VAL A 92 -10.91 -2.95 17.83
N ALA A 93 -11.58 -2.39 18.84
CA ALA A 93 -12.73 -3.03 19.48
C ALA A 93 -13.91 -3.18 18.50
N ALA A 94 -14.21 -2.17 17.70
CA ALA A 94 -15.25 -2.23 16.67
C ALA A 94 -14.98 -3.34 15.63
N CYS A 95 -13.72 -3.46 15.16
CA CYS A 95 -13.31 -4.53 14.28
C CYS A 95 -13.46 -5.92 14.92
N ASN A 96 -13.01 -6.08 16.16
CA ASN A 96 -13.13 -7.35 16.90
C ASN A 96 -14.58 -7.75 17.16
N GLN A 97 -15.48 -6.79 17.43
CA GLN A 97 -16.91 -7.03 17.61
C GLN A 97 -17.60 -7.50 16.34
N ALA A 98 -17.18 -7.02 15.19
CA ALA A 98 -17.70 -7.47 13.89
C ALA A 98 -17.35 -8.94 13.59
N GLY A 99 -16.31 -9.47 14.22
CA GLY A 99 -15.86 -10.85 14.07
C GLY A 99 -14.96 -11.10 12.87
N PRO A 100 -14.20 -12.22 12.88
CA PRO A 100 -13.11 -12.45 11.91
C PRO A 100 -13.56 -12.70 10.47
N SER A 101 -14.85 -12.98 10.24
CA SER A 101 -15.42 -13.08 8.89
C SER A 101 -15.71 -11.72 8.26
N VAL A 102 -15.82 -10.66 9.07
CA VAL A 102 -16.16 -9.30 8.65
C VAL A 102 -14.96 -8.36 8.77
N CYS A 103 -14.23 -8.43 9.90
CA CYS A 103 -13.06 -7.57 10.13
C CYS A 103 -11.96 -8.32 10.88
N ILE A 104 -10.71 -8.10 10.45
CA ILE A 104 -9.50 -8.67 11.05
C ILE A 104 -8.47 -7.55 11.19
N VAL A 105 -8.03 -7.30 12.42
CA VAL A 105 -6.87 -6.42 12.68
C VAL A 105 -5.60 -7.16 12.27
N THR A 106 -4.86 -6.61 11.33
CA THR A 106 -3.60 -7.21 10.83
C THR A 106 -2.37 -6.62 11.52
N ASN A 107 -2.43 -5.35 11.90
CA ASN A 107 -1.38 -4.69 12.66
C ASN A 107 -1.96 -3.51 13.45
N SER A 108 -1.45 -3.28 14.66
CA SER A 108 -1.70 -2.05 15.42
C SER A 108 -0.47 -1.71 16.24
N TRP A 109 -0.10 -0.44 16.24
CA TRP A 109 0.96 0.07 17.09
C TRP A 109 0.65 1.49 17.55
N PHE A 110 1.12 1.82 18.74
CA PHE A 110 1.03 3.14 19.35
C PHE A 110 2.39 3.49 19.93
N ASN A 111 2.84 4.72 19.71
CA ASN A 111 4.11 5.22 20.20
C ASN A 111 3.97 6.65 20.74
N THR A 112 4.49 6.89 21.92
CA THR A 112 4.57 8.21 22.54
C THR A 112 6.01 8.68 22.52
N TYR A 113 6.25 9.83 21.93
CA TYR A 113 7.59 10.43 21.85
C TYR A 113 7.84 11.44 22.96
N SER A 114 6.79 12.16 23.36
CA SER A 114 6.80 13.15 24.43
C SER A 114 5.37 13.35 24.98
N ASP A 115 5.24 14.22 25.99
CA ASP A 115 3.92 14.60 26.52
C ASP A 115 3.01 15.28 25.48
N ASP A 116 3.62 15.87 24.44
CA ASP A 116 2.94 16.61 23.38
C ASP A 116 2.97 15.91 22.01
N GLU A 117 3.59 14.73 21.90
CA GLU A 117 3.74 14.05 20.62
C GLU A 117 3.59 12.52 20.76
N ALA A 118 2.62 12.01 20.03
CA ALA A 118 2.39 10.58 19.87
C ALA A 118 1.94 10.28 18.44
N SER A 119 2.10 9.05 18.02
CA SER A 119 1.56 8.55 16.77
C SER A 119 1.08 7.10 16.93
N ALA A 120 0.15 6.70 16.09
CA ALA A 120 -0.34 5.34 16.03
C ALA A 120 -0.67 4.95 14.59
N SER A 121 -0.70 3.66 14.33
CA SER A 121 -1.20 3.13 13.06
C SER A 121 -1.99 1.85 13.33
N LEU A 122 -3.09 1.73 12.64
CA LEU A 122 -3.96 0.57 12.65
C LEU A 122 -4.13 0.08 11.22
N GLN A 123 -3.86 -1.19 10.98
CA GLN A 123 -4.09 -1.85 9.71
C GLN A 123 -5.09 -2.97 9.93
N LEU A 124 -6.11 -3.01 9.10
CA LEU A 124 -7.12 -4.04 9.14
C LEU A 124 -7.56 -4.45 7.75
N ARG A 125 -8.16 -5.62 7.67
CA ARG A 125 -8.90 -6.10 6.50
C ARG A 125 -10.34 -6.30 6.91
N ALA A 126 -11.25 -5.75 6.12
CA ALA A 126 -12.67 -5.92 6.38
C ALA A 126 -13.46 -6.00 5.07
N THR A 127 -14.70 -6.47 5.18
CA THR A 127 -15.62 -6.46 4.03
C THR A 127 -15.86 -5.02 3.58
N PRO A 128 -16.08 -4.80 2.27
CA PRO A 128 -16.32 -3.45 1.73
C PRO A 128 -17.44 -2.71 2.48
N ASP A 129 -18.56 -3.37 2.76
CA ASP A 129 -19.72 -2.79 3.44
C ASP A 129 -19.37 -2.29 4.87
N TRP A 130 -18.55 -3.06 5.60
CA TRP A 130 -18.12 -2.66 6.93
C TRP A 130 -17.20 -1.43 6.86
N ILE A 131 -16.27 -1.39 5.88
CA ILE A 131 -15.37 -0.24 5.70
C ILE A 131 -16.16 1.02 5.32
N GLU A 132 -17.15 0.90 4.44
CA GLU A 132 -18.01 2.02 4.06
C GLU A 132 -18.72 2.61 5.28
N THR A 133 -19.38 1.76 6.08
CA THR A 133 -20.03 2.16 7.34
C THR A 133 -19.04 2.80 8.33
N PHE A 134 -17.85 2.22 8.45
CA PHE A 134 -16.79 2.76 9.30
C PHE A 134 -16.34 4.16 8.84
N LEU A 135 -16.10 4.33 7.54
CA LEU A 135 -15.65 5.61 6.97
C LEU A 135 -16.72 6.71 7.06
N GLU A 136 -18.01 6.37 7.05
CA GLU A 136 -19.10 7.33 7.27
C GLU A 136 -19.13 7.87 8.70
N GLY A 137 -18.79 7.04 9.69
CA GLY A 137 -18.80 7.43 11.09
C GLY A 137 -17.56 8.16 11.59
N VAL A 138 -16.43 7.99 10.91
CA VAL A 138 -15.12 8.43 11.40
C VAL A 138 -14.95 9.94 11.52
N ASP A 139 -15.64 10.75 10.68
CA ASP A 139 -15.57 12.21 10.75
C ASP A 139 -16.18 12.72 12.05
N ALA A 140 -17.38 12.20 12.40
CA ALA A 140 -18.06 12.57 13.64
C ALA A 140 -17.27 12.10 14.89
N GLU A 141 -16.64 10.93 14.81
CA GLU A 141 -15.79 10.41 15.90
C GLU A 141 -14.54 11.27 16.10
N ALA A 142 -13.88 11.68 15.00
CA ALA A 142 -12.73 12.56 15.06
C ALA A 142 -13.09 13.93 15.68
N GLU A 143 -14.23 14.52 15.29
CA GLU A 143 -14.73 15.76 15.86
C GLU A 143 -15.04 15.64 17.38
N GLN A 144 -15.68 14.55 17.79
CA GLN A 144 -15.95 14.26 19.21
C GLN A 144 -14.66 14.14 20.04
N ALA A 145 -13.60 13.62 19.42
CA ALA A 145 -12.28 13.53 20.02
C ALA A 145 -11.47 14.84 19.93
N ASN A 146 -12.07 15.96 19.49
CA ASN A 146 -11.44 17.24 19.20
C ASN A 146 -10.32 17.16 18.13
N GLY A 147 -10.43 16.23 17.20
CA GLY A 147 -9.55 16.02 16.08
C GLY A 147 -10.15 16.41 14.75
N ASP A 148 -9.48 16.00 13.71
CA ASP A 148 -9.90 16.19 12.31
C ASP A 148 -9.34 15.07 11.41
N VAL A 149 -10.05 14.78 10.33
CA VAL A 149 -9.58 13.89 9.25
C VAL A 149 -8.67 14.69 8.33
N THR A 150 -7.41 14.25 8.16
CA THR A 150 -6.40 14.96 7.37
C THR A 150 -6.27 14.42 5.95
N ASN A 151 -6.53 13.14 5.78
CA ASN A 151 -6.44 12.47 4.49
C ASN A 151 -7.43 11.32 4.41
N ARG A 152 -8.09 11.18 3.26
CA ARG A 152 -8.92 10.03 2.91
C ARG A 152 -8.63 9.68 1.46
N GLN A 153 -8.10 8.48 1.23
CA GLN A 153 -7.76 7.99 -0.08
C GLN A 153 -8.32 6.58 -0.26
N THR A 154 -8.94 6.33 -1.40
CA THR A 154 -9.37 5.00 -1.83
C THR A 154 -8.71 4.69 -3.16
N THR A 155 -8.07 3.54 -3.25
CA THR A 155 -7.46 3.00 -4.47
C THR A 155 -8.17 1.72 -4.84
N ALA A 156 -8.57 1.58 -6.09
CA ALA A 156 -9.16 0.38 -6.66
C ALA A 156 -8.14 -0.30 -7.58
N GLU A 157 -8.00 -1.61 -7.46
CA GLU A 157 -7.17 -2.45 -8.32
C GLU A 157 -8.04 -3.48 -9.00
N ASP A 158 -8.05 -3.49 -10.32
CA ASP A 158 -8.78 -4.48 -11.11
C ASP A 158 -7.97 -5.78 -11.21
N LEU A 159 -8.45 -6.81 -10.56
CA LEU A 159 -7.86 -8.16 -10.53
C LEU A 159 -8.53 -9.12 -11.50
N THR A 160 -9.50 -8.66 -12.30
CA THR A 160 -10.33 -9.50 -13.18
C THR A 160 -9.48 -10.37 -14.10
N VAL A 161 -8.54 -9.76 -14.81
CA VAL A 161 -7.65 -10.50 -15.74
C VAL A 161 -6.77 -11.50 -14.98
N SER A 162 -6.20 -11.10 -13.84
CA SER A 162 -5.34 -11.96 -13.03
C SER A 162 -6.06 -13.18 -12.47
N ILE A 163 -7.32 -13.00 -12.04
CA ILE A 163 -8.15 -14.09 -11.51
C ILE A 163 -8.56 -15.04 -12.63
N ILE A 164 -9.05 -14.52 -13.76
CA ILE A 164 -9.48 -15.34 -14.89
C ILE A 164 -8.29 -16.13 -15.48
N ASP A 165 -7.13 -15.51 -15.65
CA ASP A 165 -5.92 -16.18 -16.17
C ASP A 165 -5.45 -17.29 -15.20
N THR A 166 -5.40 -16.99 -13.89
CA THR A 166 -5.01 -17.97 -12.87
C THR A 166 -5.97 -19.15 -12.83
N ASP A 167 -7.28 -18.90 -12.91
CA ASP A 167 -8.30 -19.96 -12.96
C ASP A 167 -8.20 -20.79 -14.24
N ALA A 168 -8.01 -20.17 -15.39
CA ALA A 168 -7.82 -20.88 -16.66
C ALA A 168 -6.58 -21.78 -16.62
N ARG A 169 -5.45 -21.30 -16.05
CA ARG A 169 -4.25 -22.13 -15.86
C ARG A 169 -4.49 -23.28 -14.89
N LEU A 170 -5.19 -23.03 -13.79
CA LEU A 170 -5.55 -24.07 -12.84
C LEU A 170 -6.37 -25.18 -13.51
N ASN A 171 -7.38 -24.83 -14.29
CA ASN A 171 -8.21 -25.77 -15.03
C ASN A 171 -7.41 -26.58 -16.06
N ALA A 172 -6.45 -25.96 -16.76
CA ALA A 172 -5.54 -26.64 -17.69
C ALA A 172 -4.66 -27.66 -16.97
N GLN A 173 -4.07 -27.30 -15.83
CA GLN A 173 -3.23 -28.20 -15.03
C GLN A 173 -4.04 -29.38 -14.43
N GLN A 174 -5.26 -29.13 -13.96
CA GLN A 174 -6.15 -30.20 -13.49
C GLN A 174 -6.55 -31.17 -14.61
N THR A 175 -6.71 -30.66 -15.84
CA THR A 175 -6.98 -31.50 -17.01
C THR A 175 -5.76 -32.35 -17.34
N LEU A 176 -4.55 -31.79 -17.29
CA LEU A 176 -3.31 -32.53 -17.48
C LEU A 176 -3.12 -33.61 -16.40
N GLN A 177 -3.37 -33.27 -15.12
CA GLN A 177 -3.35 -34.19 -14.00
C GLN A 177 -4.21 -35.44 -14.29
N LYS A 178 -5.49 -35.23 -14.65
CA LYS A 178 -6.41 -36.31 -14.97
C LYS A 178 -5.89 -37.23 -16.08
N ARG A 179 -5.32 -36.65 -17.16
CA ARG A 179 -4.74 -37.41 -18.26
C ARG A 179 -3.53 -38.25 -17.83
N LEU A 180 -2.67 -37.69 -16.95
CA LEU A 180 -1.53 -38.42 -16.40
C LEU A 180 -1.98 -39.56 -15.49
N GLU A 181 -3.00 -39.38 -14.66
CA GLU A 181 -3.61 -40.40 -13.83
C GLU A 181 -4.24 -41.52 -14.67
N GLU A 182 -4.95 -41.19 -15.75
CA GLU A 182 -5.50 -42.16 -16.70
C GLU A 182 -4.39 -42.96 -17.42
N LEU A 183 -3.29 -42.31 -17.78
CA LEU A 183 -2.13 -42.98 -18.37
C LEU A 183 -1.49 -43.97 -17.39
N LEU A 184 -1.37 -43.61 -16.11
CA LEU A 184 -0.84 -44.52 -15.07
C LEU A 184 -1.78 -45.69 -14.81
N ALA A 185 -3.10 -45.47 -14.84
CA ALA A 185 -4.10 -46.54 -14.58
C ALA A 185 -4.20 -47.58 -15.71
N ASN A 186 -3.92 -47.17 -16.96
CA ASN A 186 -4.17 -47.99 -18.16
C ASN A 186 -2.90 -48.56 -18.80
N ARG A 187 -1.73 -48.51 -18.15
CA ARG A 187 -0.46 -48.95 -18.76
C ARG A 187 0.03 -50.30 -18.25
N ASP A 188 0.27 -51.19 -19.23
CA ASP A 188 1.26 -52.28 -19.19
C ASP A 188 2.60 -51.72 -19.74
N GLY A 189 3.23 -50.76 -19.03
CA GLY A 189 4.41 -50.02 -19.50
C GLY A 189 5.71 -50.43 -18.82
N GLU A 190 6.85 -50.09 -19.45
CA GLU A 190 8.16 -50.25 -18.82
C GLU A 190 8.25 -49.41 -17.53
N LEU A 191 8.93 -49.93 -16.51
CA LEU A 191 9.10 -49.25 -15.20
C LEU A 191 9.65 -47.81 -15.32
N GLY A 192 10.52 -47.58 -16.32
CA GLY A 192 11.09 -46.23 -16.59
C GLY A 192 10.05 -45.19 -16.96
N ASP A 193 9.08 -45.54 -17.80
CA ASP A 193 7.99 -44.66 -18.24
C ASP A 193 7.02 -44.34 -17.12
N LEU A 194 6.71 -45.31 -16.25
CA LEU A 194 5.90 -45.15 -15.06
C LEU A 194 6.54 -44.12 -14.10
N LEU A 195 7.83 -44.31 -13.80
CA LEU A 195 8.58 -43.36 -12.94
C LEU A 195 8.67 -41.95 -13.54
N ALA A 196 8.77 -41.82 -14.86
CA ALA A 196 8.75 -40.49 -15.52
C ALA A 196 7.38 -39.82 -15.39
N THR A 197 6.30 -40.60 -15.60
CA THR A 197 4.92 -40.12 -15.46
C THR A 197 4.58 -39.72 -14.02
N GLU A 198 5.03 -40.50 -13.02
CA GLU A 198 4.86 -40.16 -11.60
C GLU A 198 5.59 -38.86 -11.22
N ARG A 199 6.82 -38.64 -11.74
CA ARG A 199 7.54 -37.36 -11.51
C ARG A 199 6.81 -36.18 -12.11
N GLU A 200 6.28 -36.34 -13.32
CA GLU A 200 5.50 -35.30 -13.97
C GLU A 200 4.19 -35.05 -13.23
N LEU A 201 3.50 -36.06 -12.76
CA LEU A 201 2.30 -35.94 -11.92
C LEU A 201 2.60 -35.19 -10.62
N ALA A 202 3.73 -35.48 -9.95
CA ALA A 202 4.15 -34.77 -8.76
C ALA A 202 4.42 -33.28 -9.05
N ARG A 203 5.04 -32.95 -10.19
CA ARG A 203 5.28 -31.58 -10.65
C ARG A 203 3.96 -30.85 -10.90
N VAL A 204 3.03 -31.49 -11.62
CA VAL A 204 1.70 -30.91 -11.92
C VAL A 204 0.90 -30.67 -10.65
N ASN A 205 0.94 -31.59 -9.69
CA ASN A 205 0.28 -31.42 -8.40
C ASN A 205 0.83 -30.19 -7.63
N GLY A 206 2.14 -30.00 -7.61
CA GLY A 206 2.78 -28.82 -7.03
C GLY A 206 2.35 -27.51 -7.69
N GLU A 207 2.20 -27.52 -9.02
CA GLU A 207 1.71 -26.36 -9.78
C GLU A 207 0.24 -26.05 -9.47
N ILE A 208 -0.60 -27.10 -9.41
CA ILE A 208 -2.03 -26.97 -9.02
C ILE A 208 -2.15 -26.34 -7.63
N ASP A 209 -1.36 -26.77 -6.65
CA ASP A 209 -1.42 -26.26 -5.29
C ASP A 209 -0.94 -24.79 -5.22
N SER A 210 0.07 -24.44 -6.00
CA SER A 210 0.53 -23.05 -6.17
C SER A 210 -0.55 -22.17 -6.76
N LEU A 211 -1.19 -22.60 -7.87
CA LEU A 211 -2.26 -21.85 -8.54
C LEU A 211 -3.50 -21.70 -7.66
N LYS A 212 -3.91 -22.76 -6.93
CA LYS A 212 -4.99 -22.68 -5.93
C LYS A 212 -4.70 -21.64 -4.85
N SER A 213 -3.48 -21.63 -4.33
CA SER A 213 -3.05 -20.67 -3.31
C SER A 213 -3.06 -19.24 -3.83
N SER A 214 -2.59 -19.03 -5.06
CA SER A 214 -2.61 -17.74 -5.74
C SER A 214 -4.03 -17.24 -5.97
N LEU A 215 -4.92 -18.10 -6.51
CA LEU A 215 -6.32 -17.77 -6.74
C LEU A 215 -7.03 -17.39 -5.43
N LYS A 216 -6.82 -18.18 -4.37
CA LYS A 216 -7.37 -17.89 -3.05
C LYS A 216 -6.91 -16.54 -2.52
N THR A 217 -5.63 -16.19 -2.71
CA THR A 217 -5.09 -14.90 -2.27
C THR A 217 -5.72 -13.73 -3.04
N LEU A 218 -5.87 -13.86 -4.36
CA LEU A 218 -6.53 -12.86 -5.19
C LEU A 218 -8.00 -12.67 -4.77
N MET A 219 -8.73 -13.77 -4.58
CA MET A 219 -10.13 -13.73 -4.13
C MET A 219 -10.29 -13.10 -2.75
N LEU A 220 -9.37 -13.37 -1.81
CA LEU A 220 -9.38 -12.73 -0.49
C LEU A 220 -9.17 -11.21 -0.58
N ARG A 221 -8.38 -10.72 -1.54
CA ARG A 221 -8.18 -9.27 -1.76
C ARG A 221 -9.45 -8.59 -2.29
N VAL A 222 -10.25 -9.31 -3.08
CA VAL A 222 -11.55 -8.82 -3.57
C VAL A 222 -12.61 -8.85 -2.46
N GLN A 223 -12.65 -9.94 -1.68
CA GLN A 223 -13.64 -10.12 -0.61
C GLN A 223 -13.40 -9.23 0.61
N MET A 224 -12.15 -8.93 0.91
CA MET A 224 -11.75 -8.13 2.05
C MET A 224 -10.82 -6.99 1.62
N SER A 225 -11.33 -5.79 1.68
CA SER A 225 -10.57 -4.56 1.44
C SER A 225 -9.59 -4.30 2.57
N GLN A 226 -8.49 -3.65 2.24
CA GLN A 226 -7.51 -3.21 3.24
C GLN A 226 -7.82 -1.77 3.68
N LEU A 227 -7.79 -1.51 4.99
CA LEU A 227 -7.85 -0.17 5.56
C LEU A 227 -6.62 0.08 6.42
N SER A 228 -5.93 1.20 6.15
CA SER A 228 -4.83 1.72 6.94
C SER A 228 -5.24 3.05 7.55
N VAL A 229 -5.26 3.14 8.88
CA VAL A 229 -5.57 4.36 9.63
C VAL A 229 -4.30 4.83 10.32
N ASN A 230 -3.87 6.06 10.01
CA ASN A 230 -2.72 6.70 10.63
C ASN A 230 -3.21 7.82 11.55
N TYR A 231 -2.73 7.80 12.78
CA TYR A 231 -3.08 8.76 13.83
C TYR A 231 -1.87 9.62 14.13
N GLU A 232 -2.05 10.92 14.01
CA GLU A 232 -1.02 11.91 14.26
C GLU A 232 -1.47 12.91 15.33
N THR A 233 -0.51 13.46 16.05
CA THR A 233 -0.81 14.48 17.05
C THR A 233 -1.24 15.79 16.41
N LYS A 234 -2.34 16.34 16.91
CA LYS A 234 -2.79 17.71 16.62
C LYS A 234 -1.90 18.69 17.37
N ARG A 235 -0.93 19.28 16.65
CA ARG A 235 -0.10 20.33 17.24
C ARG A 235 -0.93 21.60 17.41
N ASN A 236 -1.08 22.05 18.65
CA ASN A 236 -1.64 23.37 18.92
C ASN A 236 -0.61 24.43 18.57
N PRO A 237 -0.85 25.32 17.60
CA PRO A 237 0.12 26.34 17.23
C PRO A 237 0.46 27.32 18.35
N VAL A 238 -0.29 27.32 19.46
CA VAL A 238 -0.13 28.23 20.60
C VAL A 238 0.84 27.72 21.67
N SER A 239 1.18 26.42 21.71
CA SER A 239 2.06 25.84 22.75
C SER A 239 3.55 26.00 22.46
N GLN A 240 3.93 26.31 21.22
CA GLN A 240 5.33 26.68 20.92
C GLN A 240 5.43 28.21 20.92
N GLY A 241 5.28 28.73 22.08
CA GLY A 241 5.71 30.04 22.56
C GLY A 241 6.13 31.09 21.56
N ALA A 242 5.17 31.84 20.99
CA ALA A 242 5.49 33.21 20.58
C ALA A 242 5.99 34.04 21.79
N LEU A 243 5.79 33.53 23.02
CA LEU A 243 6.25 34.14 24.26
C LEU A 243 7.48 33.45 24.88
N SER A 244 7.90 32.27 24.42
CA SER A 244 9.06 31.56 24.99
C SER A 244 10.37 32.35 24.83
N PRO A 245 10.63 33.04 23.69
CA PRO A 245 11.82 33.90 23.57
C PRO A 245 11.76 35.08 24.54
N ILE A 246 10.58 35.60 24.87
CA ILE A 246 10.39 36.69 25.81
C ILE A 246 10.63 36.19 27.25
N GLY A 247 10.11 35.01 27.60
CA GLY A 247 10.33 34.41 28.92
C GLY A 247 11.80 34.08 29.20
N SER A 248 12.51 33.52 28.22
CA SER A 248 13.97 33.27 28.36
C SER A 248 14.77 34.57 28.41
N ALA A 249 14.43 35.58 27.61
CA ALA A 249 15.09 36.88 27.64
C ALA A 249 14.92 37.60 28.98
N PHE A 250 13.75 37.49 29.62
CA PHE A 250 13.56 38.03 30.97
C PHE A 250 14.34 37.21 32.01
N GLY A 251 14.39 35.92 31.91
CA GLY A 251 15.20 35.03 32.79
C GLY A 251 16.69 35.39 32.72
N ASP A 252 17.23 35.51 31.53
CA ASP A 252 18.64 35.87 31.28
C ASP A 252 18.94 37.31 31.73
N PHE A 253 18.00 38.21 31.56
CA PHE A 253 18.17 39.62 32.05
C PHE A 253 18.27 39.67 33.57
N PHE A 254 17.39 38.99 34.32
CA PHE A 254 17.44 38.96 35.79
C PHE A 254 18.66 38.21 36.31
N TYR A 255 19.08 37.15 35.66
CA TYR A 255 20.31 36.44 35.99
C TYR A 255 21.55 37.33 35.83
N ASN A 256 21.68 38.00 34.70
CA ASN A 256 22.80 38.90 34.42
C ASN A 256 22.78 40.14 35.36
N LEU A 257 21.61 40.65 35.68
CA LEU A 257 21.49 41.78 36.63
C LEU A 257 21.88 41.38 38.04
N SER A 258 21.47 40.18 38.48
CA SER A 258 21.85 39.67 39.82
C SER A 258 23.33 39.39 39.93
N SER A 259 23.96 38.84 38.86
CA SER A 259 25.41 38.57 38.84
C SER A 259 26.23 39.85 38.78
N ALA A 260 25.76 40.88 38.11
CA ALA A 260 26.41 42.19 38.10
C ALA A 260 26.34 42.89 39.45
N LEU A 261 25.19 42.79 40.16
CA LEU A 261 25.10 43.31 41.55
C LEU A 261 25.99 42.57 42.52
N ALA A 262 26.11 41.24 42.40
CA ALA A 262 26.99 40.44 43.24
C ALA A 262 28.50 40.73 43.03
N ALA A 263 28.90 41.30 41.89
CA ALA A 263 30.28 41.67 41.61
C ALA A 263 30.67 43.07 42.13
N VAL A 264 29.70 43.86 42.63
CA VAL A 264 29.90 45.21 43.15
C VAL A 264 29.93 45.29 44.69
N ILE A 265 29.52 44.20 45.38
CA ILE A 265 29.58 44.01 46.82
C ILE A 265 30.82 43.23 47.21
#